data_b17c420ca46f9c514b41b7dfd79ba563
#
_entry.id   b17c420ca46f9c514b41b7dfd79ba563
#
_cell.length_a   1.000
_cell.length_b   1.000
_cell.length_c   1.000
_cell.angle_alpha   90.00
_cell.angle_beta   90.00
_cell.angle_gamma   90.00
#
_symmetry.space_group_name_H-M   'P 1'
#
loop_
_entity.id
_entity.type
_entity.pdbx_description
1 polymer ?
#
loop_
_entity_poly.entity_id
_entity_poly.type
_entity_poly.pdbx_seq_one_letter_code
_entity_poly.pdbx_strand_id
1 'polypeptide(L)'
;MSYHDPYHLKGTPGYIKTPYPTYDTLNEVDSTDRIAIIGTGLASLDVIRFVTAHHPNLPITVTSRKGHLPSVRGDMPEIQFKYLTPENFNEIKKAYFGNVPLEEALTLFKKDCEYYDIPVEKLVHRRQGDPILDLTYDLQHADVLGRFQSILELTKENLNWIWNSFSRQDQKIFLEKYQSILKENSNPMPPRTAKLIIDHIENGQIEIKKGLEDVTYDGQQFCFKYEDDFKAIDKFDIVINATGSKSHLSELDQDDQLILNLENRQVVQAHPLGGIQIIPETNQIISPRYGTLQNMFALGQVTNGINQSRNGVMMIVKQAVSVVEKLLDTKHD
;
A
#
# COMPACT_ATOMS: atom_id res chain seq x y z
N MET A 1 -0.22 -6.10 -13.24
CA MET A 1 0.37 -4.76 -13.42
C MET A 1 1.81 -4.80 -12.92
N SER A 2 2.73 -4.27 -13.70
CA SER A 2 4.17 -4.23 -13.39
C SER A 2 4.50 -3.26 -12.25
N TYR A 3 5.78 -3.19 -11.88
CA TYR A 3 6.24 -2.30 -10.81
C TYR A 3 6.26 -0.85 -11.27
N HIS A 4 5.97 0.05 -10.34
CA HIS A 4 6.06 1.49 -10.55
C HIS A 4 7.54 1.91 -10.66
N ASP A 5 7.86 2.81 -11.58
CA ASP A 5 9.21 3.37 -11.77
C ASP A 5 9.10 4.91 -11.82
N PRO A 6 9.04 5.56 -10.66
CA PRO A 6 8.71 6.98 -10.56
C PRO A 6 9.80 7.90 -11.14
N TYR A 7 11.01 7.40 -11.30
CA TYR A 7 12.16 8.18 -11.79
C TYR A 7 12.69 7.71 -13.15
N HIS A 8 11.96 6.80 -13.83
CA HIS A 8 12.31 6.30 -15.18
C HIS A 8 13.71 5.67 -15.27
N LEU A 9 14.11 4.91 -14.24
CA LEU A 9 15.44 4.31 -14.12
C LEU A 9 15.53 2.89 -14.73
N LYS A 10 14.43 2.33 -15.21
CA LYS A 10 14.38 0.98 -15.79
C LYS A 10 15.40 0.82 -16.92
N GLY A 11 16.25 -0.22 -16.80
CA GLY A 11 17.30 -0.51 -17.76
C GLY A 11 18.64 0.19 -17.47
N THR A 12 18.72 1.03 -16.44
CA THR A 12 19.99 1.62 -15.99
C THR A 12 20.82 0.58 -15.23
N PRO A 13 22.12 0.45 -15.49
CA PRO A 13 22.99 -0.43 -14.72
C PRO A 13 22.94 -0.12 -13.21
N GLY A 14 22.85 -1.13 -12.36
CA GLY A 14 22.72 -0.94 -10.91
C GLY A 14 21.29 -0.63 -10.42
N TYR A 15 20.30 -0.49 -11.32
CA TYR A 15 18.90 -0.33 -10.93
C TYR A 15 18.17 -1.66 -10.85
N ILE A 16 17.76 -2.02 -9.64
CA ILE A 16 16.95 -3.21 -9.36
C ILE A 16 15.48 -2.81 -9.31
N LYS A 17 14.74 -3.10 -10.39
CA LYS A 17 13.34 -2.66 -10.58
C LYS A 17 12.35 -3.24 -9.56
N THR A 18 12.69 -4.35 -8.92
CA THR A 18 11.91 -5.03 -7.88
C THR A 18 12.84 -5.86 -7.01
N PRO A 19 12.63 -5.89 -5.68
CA PRO A 19 13.45 -6.73 -4.81
C PRO A 19 13.10 -8.23 -4.89
N TYR A 20 12.07 -8.60 -5.64
CA TYR A 20 11.55 -9.98 -5.65
C TYR A 20 11.85 -10.74 -6.94
N PRO A 21 12.20 -12.03 -6.83
CA PRO A 21 12.55 -12.76 -5.59
C PRO A 21 13.88 -12.27 -4.98
N THR A 22 13.90 -12.02 -3.66
CA THR A 22 15.07 -11.37 -3.01
C THR A 22 16.37 -12.14 -3.20
N TYR A 23 16.35 -13.47 -3.12
CA TYR A 23 17.54 -14.30 -3.31
C TYR A 23 18.11 -14.25 -4.72
N ASP A 24 17.31 -13.96 -5.73
CA ASP A 24 17.77 -13.88 -7.11
C ASP A 24 18.23 -12.47 -7.47
N THR A 25 17.52 -11.45 -6.96
CA THR A 25 17.73 -10.07 -7.37
C THR A 25 18.78 -9.31 -6.56
N LEU A 26 19.04 -9.75 -5.31
CA LEU A 26 19.96 -9.07 -4.39
C LEU A 26 21.29 -9.82 -4.18
N ASN A 27 21.49 -10.96 -4.85
CA ASN A 27 22.75 -11.71 -4.72
C ASN A 27 23.97 -11.01 -5.38
N GLU A 28 23.73 -10.08 -6.30
CA GLU A 28 24.78 -9.37 -7.02
C GLU A 28 25.30 -8.12 -6.28
N VAL A 29 24.73 -7.83 -5.11
CA VAL A 29 25.14 -6.68 -4.28
C VAL A 29 26.52 -6.97 -3.67
N ASP A 30 27.51 -6.12 -3.98
CA ASP A 30 28.85 -6.23 -3.41
C ASP A 30 28.95 -5.50 -2.05
N SER A 31 29.86 -5.96 -1.21
CA SER A 31 30.13 -5.36 0.11
C SER A 31 30.74 -3.95 0.04
N THR A 32 31.15 -3.52 -1.14
CA THR A 32 31.70 -2.17 -1.39
C THR A 32 30.69 -1.19 -1.98
N ASP A 33 29.50 -1.67 -2.38
CA ASP A 33 28.48 -0.84 -2.99
C ASP A 33 27.85 0.13 -1.98
N ARG A 34 27.51 1.31 -2.45
CA ARG A 34 26.63 2.24 -1.74
C ARG A 34 25.20 2.00 -2.21
N ILE A 35 24.34 1.56 -1.30
CA ILE A 35 22.98 1.13 -1.65
C ILE A 35 21.95 2.15 -1.20
N ALA A 36 21.02 2.48 -2.11
CA ALA A 36 19.79 3.18 -1.77
C ALA A 36 18.55 2.29 -2.04
N ILE A 37 17.58 2.33 -1.12
CA ILE A 37 16.27 1.72 -1.28
C ILE A 37 15.24 2.84 -1.43
N ILE A 38 14.54 2.89 -2.57
CA ILE A 38 13.46 3.85 -2.81
C ILE A 38 12.14 3.25 -2.34
N GLY A 39 11.57 3.83 -1.30
CA GLY A 39 10.35 3.36 -0.61
C GLY A 39 10.66 2.95 0.82
N THR A 40 9.69 3.21 1.71
CA THR A 40 9.77 2.91 3.15
C THR A 40 8.67 1.94 3.60
N GLY A 41 8.06 1.22 2.66
CA GLY A 41 6.98 0.24 2.91
C GLY A 41 7.50 -1.16 3.29
N LEU A 42 6.60 -2.16 3.28
CA LEU A 42 6.96 -3.54 3.64
C LEU A 42 8.03 -4.15 2.74
N ALA A 43 8.02 -3.82 1.44
CA ALA A 43 9.05 -4.32 0.52
C ALA A 43 10.46 -3.85 0.88
N SER A 44 10.60 -2.60 1.37
CA SER A 44 11.90 -2.11 1.86
C SER A 44 12.35 -2.84 3.13
N LEU A 45 11.41 -3.24 4.00
CA LEU A 45 11.74 -4.04 5.19
C LEU A 45 12.28 -5.42 4.83
N ASP A 46 11.76 -6.04 3.77
CA ASP A 46 12.27 -7.33 3.27
C ASP A 46 13.70 -7.17 2.72
N VAL A 47 13.98 -6.08 1.99
CA VAL A 47 15.33 -5.75 1.51
C VAL A 47 16.28 -5.49 2.69
N ILE A 48 15.88 -4.67 3.65
CA ILE A 48 16.68 -4.40 4.87
C ILE A 48 17.05 -5.71 5.54
N ARG A 49 16.07 -6.58 5.82
CA ARG A 49 16.30 -7.86 6.48
C ARG A 49 17.22 -8.77 5.69
N PHE A 50 17.10 -8.79 4.37
CA PHE A 50 17.97 -9.58 3.51
C PHE A 50 19.41 -9.04 3.56
N VAL A 51 19.59 -7.75 3.29
CA VAL A 51 20.92 -7.15 3.21
C VAL A 51 21.63 -7.20 4.57
N THR A 52 20.97 -6.85 5.67
CA THR A 52 21.59 -6.91 7.00
C THR A 52 21.99 -8.32 7.42
N ALA A 53 21.26 -9.35 6.97
CA ALA A 53 21.59 -10.74 7.25
C ALA A 53 22.77 -11.29 6.43
N HIS A 54 22.92 -10.87 5.17
CA HIS A 54 23.94 -11.38 4.25
C HIS A 54 25.17 -10.47 4.13
N HIS A 55 24.99 -9.16 4.40
CA HIS A 55 26.02 -8.13 4.31
C HIS A 55 26.00 -7.25 5.58
N PRO A 56 26.44 -7.76 6.75
CA PRO A 56 26.23 -7.12 8.06
C PRO A 56 26.93 -5.77 8.24
N ASN A 57 27.88 -5.41 7.37
CA ASN A 57 28.62 -4.15 7.43
C ASN A 57 28.30 -3.19 6.29
N LEU A 58 27.35 -3.53 5.41
CA LEU A 58 27.02 -2.72 4.24
C LEU A 58 26.06 -1.59 4.61
N PRO A 59 26.46 -0.31 4.41
CA PRO A 59 25.58 0.82 4.68
C PRO A 59 24.39 0.86 3.71
N ILE A 60 23.22 1.15 4.24
CA ILE A 60 21.95 1.21 3.48
C ILE A 60 21.29 2.55 3.74
N THR A 61 21.00 3.30 2.68
CA THR A 61 20.11 4.46 2.78
C THR A 61 18.71 4.07 2.30
N VAL A 62 17.71 4.20 3.15
CA VAL A 62 16.31 3.98 2.84
C VAL A 62 15.61 5.31 2.72
N THR A 63 14.95 5.58 1.60
CA THR A 63 14.42 6.91 1.36
C THR A 63 13.04 6.92 0.72
N SER A 64 12.27 7.96 1.04
CA SER A 64 10.97 8.25 0.43
C SER A 64 10.61 9.72 0.63
N ARG A 65 9.52 10.18 0.02
CA ARG A 65 9.02 11.55 0.20
C ARG A 65 8.75 11.89 1.68
N LYS A 66 8.16 10.98 2.44
CA LYS A 66 7.81 11.20 3.87
C LYS A 66 8.82 10.63 4.88
N GLY A 67 9.61 9.64 4.50
CA GLY A 67 10.52 8.93 5.39
C GLY A 67 9.85 8.04 6.45
N HIS A 68 8.52 7.91 6.43
CA HIS A 68 7.79 7.13 7.44
C HIS A 68 7.89 5.63 7.15
N LEU A 69 8.29 4.87 8.15
CA LEU A 69 8.22 3.40 8.15
C LEU A 69 6.79 2.94 8.51
N PRO A 70 6.37 1.71 8.17
CA PRO A 70 5.11 1.13 8.65
C PRO A 70 5.05 1.12 10.18
N SER A 71 3.84 1.19 10.75
CA SER A 71 3.66 1.06 12.20
C SER A 71 4.13 -0.30 12.71
N VAL A 72 4.44 -0.39 13.99
CA VAL A 72 4.75 -1.67 14.64
C VAL A 72 3.44 -2.36 15.02
N ARG A 73 3.37 -3.68 14.81
CA ARG A 73 2.21 -4.48 15.20
C ARG A 73 2.07 -4.49 16.70
N GLY A 74 0.90 -4.03 17.17
CA GLY A 74 0.51 -4.09 18.57
C GLY A 74 -0.25 -5.37 18.91
N ASP A 75 -0.80 -5.42 20.11
CA ASP A 75 -1.66 -6.49 20.58
C ASP A 75 -3.05 -6.29 19.98
N MET A 76 -3.33 -6.98 18.90
CA MET A 76 -4.56 -6.82 18.12
C MET A 76 -5.68 -7.72 18.67
N PRO A 77 -6.61 -7.19 19.49
CA PRO A 77 -7.77 -7.94 19.97
C PRO A 77 -8.77 -8.16 18.85
N GLU A 78 -9.59 -9.18 18.94
CA GLU A 78 -10.76 -9.36 18.10
C GLU A 78 -11.83 -8.32 18.48
N ILE A 79 -12.27 -7.54 17.51
CA ILE A 79 -13.28 -6.49 17.67
C ILE A 79 -14.32 -6.57 16.56
N GLN A 80 -15.48 -5.94 16.80
CA GLN A 80 -16.58 -5.89 15.84
C GLN A 80 -17.12 -4.46 15.77
N PHE A 81 -17.59 -4.03 14.59
CA PHE A 81 -18.30 -2.77 14.48
C PHE A 81 -19.57 -2.75 15.34
N LYS A 82 -19.80 -1.64 16.02
CA LYS A 82 -21.04 -1.31 16.74
C LYS A 82 -21.84 -0.24 16.00
N TYR A 83 -21.15 0.65 15.31
CA TYR A 83 -21.75 1.79 14.63
C TYR A 83 -21.50 1.76 13.12
N LEU A 84 -20.31 1.40 12.65
CA LEU A 84 -19.95 1.29 11.24
C LEU A 84 -20.49 -0.02 10.64
N THR A 85 -21.80 -0.20 10.64
CA THR A 85 -22.48 -1.43 10.21
C THR A 85 -23.21 -1.24 8.88
N PRO A 86 -23.47 -2.33 8.12
CA PRO A 86 -24.29 -2.27 6.91
C PRO A 86 -25.68 -1.67 7.14
N GLU A 87 -26.31 -1.94 8.30
CA GLU A 87 -27.62 -1.44 8.65
C GLU A 87 -27.62 0.08 8.76
N ASN A 88 -26.67 0.65 9.52
CA ASN A 88 -26.52 2.10 9.67
C ASN A 88 -26.19 2.77 8.33
N PHE A 89 -25.35 2.15 7.50
CA PHE A 89 -25.08 2.64 6.14
C PHE A 89 -26.34 2.65 5.27
N ASN A 90 -27.17 1.62 5.37
CA ASN A 90 -28.41 1.57 4.60
C ASN A 90 -29.40 2.68 5.03
N GLU A 91 -29.48 3.01 6.31
CA GLU A 91 -30.30 4.15 6.78
C GLU A 91 -29.76 5.48 6.23
N ILE A 92 -28.46 5.69 6.24
CA ILE A 92 -27.84 6.88 5.65
C ILE A 92 -28.10 6.95 4.14
N LYS A 93 -27.95 5.84 3.41
CA LYS A 93 -28.24 5.77 1.97
C LYS A 93 -29.65 6.21 1.62
N LYS A 94 -30.63 5.89 2.44
CA LYS A 94 -32.03 6.36 2.24
C LYS A 94 -32.14 7.89 2.28
N ALA A 95 -31.40 8.53 3.18
CA ALA A 95 -31.40 9.99 3.31
C ALA A 95 -30.59 10.70 2.20
N TYR A 96 -29.58 10.04 1.63
CA TYR A 96 -28.62 10.62 0.67
C TYR A 96 -28.68 9.97 -0.73
N PHE A 97 -29.86 9.55 -1.17
CA PHE A 97 -30.11 9.06 -2.54
C PHE A 97 -29.19 7.93 -3.00
N GLY A 98 -28.86 7.00 -2.10
CA GLY A 98 -28.05 5.81 -2.39
C GLY A 98 -26.54 5.96 -2.13
N ASN A 99 -26.04 7.14 -1.82
CA ASN A 99 -24.68 7.34 -1.38
C ASN A 99 -24.58 7.48 0.15
N VAL A 100 -23.37 7.30 0.68
CA VAL A 100 -23.03 7.66 2.06
C VAL A 100 -21.98 8.75 2.01
N PRO A 101 -22.23 9.95 2.56
CA PRO A 101 -21.20 10.97 2.66
C PRO A 101 -20.02 10.49 3.50
N LEU A 102 -18.80 10.83 3.08
CA LEU A 102 -17.58 10.43 3.79
C LEU A 102 -17.59 10.88 5.26
N GLU A 103 -18.11 12.05 5.54
CA GLU A 103 -18.21 12.61 6.91
C GLU A 103 -19.10 11.75 7.82
N GLU A 104 -20.20 11.20 7.30
CA GLU A 104 -21.08 10.29 8.04
C GLU A 104 -20.36 8.98 8.36
N ALA A 105 -19.66 8.41 7.36
CA ALA A 105 -18.86 7.20 7.57
C ALA A 105 -17.74 7.41 8.60
N LEU A 106 -17.05 8.54 8.54
CA LEU A 106 -16.01 8.90 9.52
C LEU A 106 -16.60 9.10 10.91
N THR A 107 -17.82 9.64 11.01
CA THR A 107 -18.54 9.79 12.28
C THR A 107 -18.85 8.43 12.90
N LEU A 108 -19.33 7.47 12.11
CA LEU A 108 -19.57 6.10 12.60
C LEU A 108 -18.25 5.42 13.01
N PHE A 109 -17.19 5.56 12.22
CA PHE A 109 -15.86 5.04 12.54
C PHE A 109 -15.33 5.63 13.86
N LYS A 110 -15.46 6.94 14.08
CA LYS A 110 -15.04 7.59 15.34
C LYS A 110 -15.83 7.05 16.54
N LYS A 111 -17.13 6.82 16.41
CA LYS A 111 -17.96 6.21 17.47
C LYS A 111 -17.49 4.79 17.81
N ASP A 112 -17.12 3.98 16.82
CA ASP A 112 -16.52 2.66 17.08
C ASP A 112 -15.16 2.78 17.79
N CYS A 113 -14.33 3.75 17.40
CA CYS A 113 -13.06 4.00 18.08
C CYS A 113 -13.27 4.44 19.55
N GLU A 114 -14.23 5.33 19.80
CA GLU A 114 -14.60 5.75 21.15
C GLU A 114 -15.11 4.59 22.00
N TYR A 115 -15.93 3.70 21.42
CA TYR A 115 -16.43 2.50 22.11
C TYR A 115 -15.29 1.55 22.57
N TYR A 116 -14.19 1.51 21.83
CA TYR A 116 -13.02 0.68 22.15
C TYR A 116 -11.88 1.44 22.83
N ASP A 117 -12.12 2.66 23.34
CA ASP A 117 -11.12 3.53 23.96
C ASP A 117 -9.87 3.75 23.08
N ILE A 118 -10.09 4.00 21.78
CA ILE A 118 -9.04 4.26 20.80
C ILE A 118 -8.90 5.78 20.59
N PRO A 119 -7.80 6.42 21.03
CA PRO A 119 -7.57 7.85 20.87
C PRO A 119 -7.06 8.17 19.44
N VAL A 120 -7.94 8.11 18.44
CA VAL A 120 -7.61 8.21 17.01
C VAL A 120 -6.75 9.43 16.69
N GLU A 121 -7.15 10.62 17.15
CA GLU A 121 -6.44 11.87 16.87
C GLU A 121 -4.98 11.81 17.37
N LYS A 122 -4.75 11.24 18.56
CA LYS A 122 -3.40 11.05 19.09
C LYS A 122 -2.60 10.05 18.26
N LEU A 123 -3.23 8.96 17.83
CA LEU A 123 -2.56 7.89 17.09
C LEU A 123 -2.20 8.29 15.65
N VAL A 124 -3.05 9.06 14.97
CA VAL A 124 -2.76 9.52 13.60
C VAL A 124 -1.70 10.62 13.55
N HIS A 125 -1.51 11.37 14.64
CA HIS A 125 -0.52 12.44 14.75
C HIS A 125 0.69 12.08 15.60
N ARG A 126 0.90 10.81 15.95
CA ARG A 126 1.96 10.37 16.86
C ARG A 126 3.38 10.45 16.27
N ARG A 127 3.48 10.48 14.93
CA ARG A 127 4.77 10.50 14.23
C ARG A 127 5.48 11.83 14.41
N GLN A 128 6.74 11.77 14.84
CA GLN A 128 7.59 12.95 15.06
C GLN A 128 8.62 13.14 13.93
N GLY A 129 8.76 12.15 13.05
CA GLY A 129 9.70 12.16 11.92
C GLY A 129 11.10 11.67 12.28
N ASP A 130 11.31 11.20 13.52
CA ASP A 130 12.48 10.45 13.92
C ASP A 130 12.14 8.96 13.94
N PRO A 131 12.76 8.11 13.11
CA PRO A 131 12.40 6.69 12.99
C PRO A 131 12.58 5.91 14.29
N ILE A 132 13.61 6.23 15.11
CA ILE A 132 13.85 5.53 16.38
C ILE A 132 12.77 5.90 17.38
N LEU A 133 12.47 7.20 17.54
CA LEU A 133 11.41 7.66 18.45
C LEU A 133 10.06 7.13 18.04
N ASP A 134 9.74 7.13 16.73
CA ASP A 134 8.48 6.66 16.20
C ASP A 134 8.27 5.16 16.43
N LEU A 135 9.29 4.33 16.15
CA LEU A 135 9.23 2.88 16.37
C LEU A 135 9.23 2.53 17.87
N THR A 136 9.99 3.25 18.67
CA THR A 136 10.02 3.06 20.13
C THR A 136 8.67 3.40 20.77
N TYR A 137 8.02 4.49 20.31
CA TYR A 137 6.67 4.83 20.75
C TYR A 137 5.69 3.69 20.43
N ASP A 138 5.72 3.18 19.20
CA ASP A 138 4.83 2.09 18.77
C ASP A 138 5.05 0.82 19.63
N LEU A 139 6.31 0.46 19.93
CA LEU A 139 6.64 -0.68 20.80
C LEU A 139 6.14 -0.51 22.24
N GLN A 140 6.17 0.71 22.77
CA GLN A 140 5.73 1.01 24.15
C GLN A 140 4.21 1.11 24.29
N HIS A 141 3.48 1.31 23.20
CA HIS A 141 2.02 1.51 23.19
C HIS A 141 1.28 0.40 22.43
N ALA A 142 1.79 -0.84 22.54
CA ALA A 142 1.32 -1.99 21.76
C ALA A 142 -0.17 -2.30 21.95
N ASP A 143 -0.73 -2.10 23.15
CA ASP A 143 -2.14 -2.36 23.46
C ASP A 143 -3.09 -1.40 22.74
N VAL A 144 -2.90 -0.09 22.89
CA VAL A 144 -3.75 0.92 22.25
C VAL A 144 -3.56 0.95 20.75
N LEU A 145 -2.32 0.76 20.28
CA LEU A 145 -2.00 0.66 18.86
C LEU A 145 -2.62 -0.60 18.24
N GLY A 146 -2.60 -1.71 18.97
CA GLY A 146 -3.23 -2.96 18.55
C GLY A 146 -4.73 -2.83 18.36
N ARG A 147 -5.45 -2.17 19.30
CA ARG A 147 -6.89 -1.88 19.13
C ARG A 147 -7.15 -1.03 17.88
N PHE A 148 -6.32 0.00 17.64
CA PHE A 148 -6.42 0.83 16.45
C PHE A 148 -6.17 0.03 15.16
N GLN A 149 -5.18 -0.85 15.15
CA GLN A 149 -4.89 -1.74 14.02
C GLN A 149 -6.01 -2.75 13.78
N SER A 150 -6.62 -3.29 14.84
CA SER A 150 -7.77 -4.19 14.73
C SER A 150 -8.96 -3.53 14.06
N ILE A 151 -9.31 -2.29 14.42
CA ILE A 151 -10.44 -1.60 13.78
C ILE A 151 -10.13 -1.21 12.34
N LEU A 152 -8.88 -0.88 12.02
CA LEU A 152 -8.45 -0.63 10.63
C LEU A 152 -8.48 -1.91 9.79
N GLU A 153 -8.07 -3.06 10.34
CA GLU A 153 -8.14 -4.35 9.62
C GLU A 153 -9.59 -4.75 9.38
N LEU A 154 -10.45 -4.61 10.38
CA LEU A 154 -11.89 -4.83 10.23
C LEU A 154 -12.50 -3.89 9.19
N THR A 155 -12.07 -2.61 9.16
CA THR A 155 -12.47 -1.65 8.12
C THR A 155 -12.04 -2.12 6.74
N LYS A 156 -10.80 -2.58 6.56
CA LYS A 156 -10.31 -3.13 5.28
C LYS A 156 -11.11 -4.35 4.82
N GLU A 157 -11.45 -5.26 5.72
CA GLU A 157 -12.28 -6.42 5.39
C GLU A 157 -13.64 -6.02 4.83
N ASN A 158 -14.19 -4.93 5.34
CA ASN A 158 -15.51 -4.39 4.97
C ASN A 158 -15.45 -3.26 3.93
N LEU A 159 -14.27 -2.90 3.46
CA LEU A 159 -14.09 -1.73 2.60
C LEU A 159 -14.81 -1.87 1.25
N ASN A 160 -15.15 -3.08 0.81
CA ASN A 160 -15.91 -3.30 -0.41
C ASN A 160 -17.23 -2.49 -0.43
N TRP A 161 -18.09 -2.72 0.57
CA TRP A 161 -19.38 -2.02 0.62
C TRP A 161 -19.26 -0.58 1.16
N ILE A 162 -18.29 -0.30 2.04
CA ILE A 162 -18.00 1.06 2.53
C ILE A 162 -17.56 1.96 1.36
N TRP A 163 -16.50 1.57 0.66
CA TRP A 163 -15.89 2.31 -0.43
C TRP A 163 -16.83 2.57 -1.61
N ASN A 164 -17.55 1.54 -2.03
CA ASN A 164 -18.47 1.63 -3.16
C ASN A 164 -19.80 2.34 -2.81
N SER A 165 -19.99 2.72 -1.54
CA SER A 165 -21.09 3.58 -1.11
C SER A 165 -20.76 5.08 -1.19
N PHE A 166 -19.50 5.45 -1.34
CA PHE A 166 -19.08 6.84 -1.45
C PHE A 166 -19.33 7.41 -2.85
N SER A 167 -19.60 8.70 -2.92
CA SER A 167 -19.53 9.44 -4.16
C SER A 167 -18.10 9.47 -4.72
N ARG A 168 -17.94 9.71 -6.02
CA ARG A 168 -16.60 9.86 -6.63
C ARG A 168 -15.78 10.99 -6.00
N GLN A 169 -16.45 12.05 -5.58
CA GLN A 169 -15.79 13.17 -4.89
C GLN A 169 -15.29 12.73 -3.51
N ASP A 170 -16.11 12.03 -2.72
CA ASP A 170 -15.72 11.51 -1.41
C ASP A 170 -14.61 10.48 -1.51
N GLN A 171 -14.62 9.61 -2.54
CA GLN A 171 -13.55 8.68 -2.82
C GLN A 171 -12.21 9.41 -3.06
N LYS A 172 -12.21 10.50 -3.83
CA LYS A 172 -11.00 11.32 -4.04
C LYS A 172 -10.51 11.97 -2.75
N ILE A 173 -11.42 12.57 -1.98
CA ILE A 173 -11.09 13.18 -0.67
C ILE A 173 -10.48 12.12 0.26
N PHE A 174 -11.05 10.91 0.30
CA PHE A 174 -10.50 9.81 1.09
C PHE A 174 -9.08 9.44 0.67
N LEU A 175 -8.82 9.30 -0.63
CA LEU A 175 -7.49 8.98 -1.15
C LEU A 175 -6.46 10.06 -0.82
N GLU A 176 -6.83 11.32 -0.91
CA GLU A 176 -5.95 12.44 -0.63
C GLU A 176 -5.62 12.59 0.85
N LYS A 177 -6.63 12.46 1.73
CA LYS A 177 -6.49 12.78 3.16
C LYS A 177 -6.21 11.57 4.06
N TYR A 178 -6.81 10.40 3.76
CA TYR A 178 -6.85 9.28 4.71
C TYR A 178 -6.10 8.03 4.25
N GLN A 179 -5.81 7.90 2.94
CA GLN A 179 -5.17 6.70 2.41
C GLN A 179 -3.79 6.43 3.02
N SER A 180 -2.97 7.48 3.24
CA SER A 180 -1.65 7.30 3.83
C SER A 180 -1.74 6.81 5.27
N ILE A 181 -2.66 7.36 6.07
CA ILE A 181 -2.91 6.94 7.46
C ILE A 181 -3.32 5.47 7.50
N LEU A 182 -4.24 5.08 6.61
CA LEU A 182 -4.67 3.68 6.51
C LEU A 182 -3.50 2.77 6.13
N LYS A 183 -2.72 3.11 5.11
CA LYS A 183 -1.57 2.30 4.66
C LYS A 183 -0.50 2.13 5.74
N GLU A 184 -0.15 3.20 6.43
CA GLU A 184 0.90 3.21 7.47
C GLU A 184 0.52 2.35 8.68
N ASN A 185 -0.78 2.27 9.02
CA ASN A 185 -1.26 1.61 10.23
C ASN A 185 -1.90 0.23 10.00
N SER A 186 -2.39 -0.07 8.81
CA SER A 186 -3.09 -1.33 8.52
C SER A 186 -2.22 -2.45 7.95
N ASN A 187 -0.92 -2.19 7.77
CA ASN A 187 0.07 -3.19 7.36
C ASN A 187 1.29 -3.09 8.30
N PRO A 188 1.10 -3.36 9.60
CA PRO A 188 2.14 -3.15 10.60
C PRO A 188 3.26 -4.19 10.49
N MET A 189 4.50 -3.75 10.77
CA MET A 189 5.65 -4.63 10.84
C MET A 189 5.68 -5.42 12.15
N PRO A 190 6.27 -6.63 12.19
CA PRO A 190 6.49 -7.35 13.42
C PRO A 190 7.38 -6.58 14.42
N PRO A 191 7.13 -6.64 15.75
CA PRO A 191 7.98 -5.99 16.76
C PRO A 191 9.47 -6.36 16.66
N ARG A 192 9.77 -7.61 16.28
CA ARG A 192 11.15 -8.07 16.04
C ARG A 192 11.83 -7.30 14.91
N THR A 193 11.10 -7.00 13.84
CA THR A 193 11.62 -6.21 12.71
C THR A 193 11.87 -4.77 13.12
N ALA A 194 10.98 -4.16 13.92
CA ALA A 194 11.18 -2.81 14.43
C ALA A 194 12.44 -2.70 15.29
N LYS A 195 12.67 -3.64 16.22
CA LYS A 195 13.88 -3.70 17.05
C LYS A 195 15.14 -3.85 16.20
N LEU A 196 15.14 -4.75 15.22
CA LEU A 196 16.24 -4.91 14.27
C LEU A 196 16.57 -3.59 13.55
N ILE A 197 15.56 -2.87 13.08
CA ILE A 197 15.76 -1.59 12.39
C ILE A 197 16.35 -0.54 13.33
N ILE A 198 15.83 -0.43 14.55
CA ILE A 198 16.37 0.48 15.58
C ILE A 198 17.86 0.18 15.82
N ASP A 199 18.22 -1.08 16.08
CA ASP A 199 19.60 -1.51 16.33
C ASP A 199 20.52 -1.14 15.16
N HIS A 200 20.06 -1.31 13.90
CA HIS A 200 20.86 -0.97 12.71
C HIS A 200 20.91 0.53 12.40
N ILE A 201 19.94 1.32 12.83
CA ILE A 201 20.02 2.78 12.76
C ILE A 201 21.01 3.29 13.83
N GLU A 202 20.93 2.80 15.06
CA GLU A 202 21.81 3.19 16.16
C GLU A 202 23.28 2.86 15.91
N ASN A 203 23.56 1.75 15.24
CA ASN A 203 24.93 1.36 14.88
C ASN A 203 25.44 2.01 13.56
N GLY A 204 24.59 2.83 12.91
CA GLY A 204 24.95 3.58 11.70
C GLY A 204 24.93 2.77 10.40
N GLN A 205 24.42 1.55 10.39
CA GLN A 205 24.29 0.75 9.16
C GLN A 205 23.12 1.17 8.30
N ILE A 206 22.01 1.62 8.92
CA ILE A 206 20.82 2.10 8.21
C ILE A 206 20.63 3.61 8.45
N GLU A 207 20.42 4.32 7.36
CA GLU A 207 19.97 5.71 7.39
C GLU A 207 18.59 5.82 6.75
N ILE A 208 17.64 6.48 7.42
CA ILE A 208 16.31 6.78 6.86
C ILE A 208 16.26 8.25 6.47
N LYS A 209 16.11 8.53 5.18
CA LYS A 209 16.01 9.89 4.63
C LYS A 209 14.61 10.20 4.11
N LYS A 210 14.10 11.38 4.49
CA LYS A 210 12.83 11.95 3.96
C LYS A 210 13.11 12.99 2.88
N GLY A 211 12.06 13.40 2.17
CA GLY A 211 12.12 14.52 1.24
C GLY A 211 12.74 14.17 -0.11
N LEU A 212 12.74 12.90 -0.52
CA LEU A 212 13.24 12.52 -1.85
C LEU A 212 12.42 13.19 -2.94
N GLU A 213 13.03 14.09 -3.71
CA GLU A 213 12.44 14.80 -4.84
C GLU A 213 12.71 14.09 -6.17
N ASP A 214 13.98 13.78 -6.45
CA ASP A 214 14.41 13.30 -7.75
C ASP A 214 15.57 12.31 -7.64
N VAL A 215 15.67 11.42 -8.63
CA VAL A 215 16.77 10.49 -8.80
C VAL A 215 17.17 10.47 -10.28
N THR A 216 18.43 10.79 -10.56
CA THR A 216 19.01 10.76 -11.90
C THR A 216 20.22 9.83 -11.93
N TYR A 217 20.66 9.45 -13.14
CA TYR A 217 21.88 8.66 -13.33
C TYR A 217 22.89 9.46 -14.15
N ASP A 218 24.10 9.66 -13.64
CA ASP A 218 25.13 10.49 -14.30
C ASP A 218 26.04 9.71 -15.28
N GLY A 219 25.75 8.44 -15.51
CA GLY A 219 26.55 7.53 -16.33
C GLY A 219 27.46 6.60 -15.52
N GLN A 220 27.60 6.84 -14.22
CA GLN A 220 28.37 6.03 -13.29
C GLN A 220 27.60 5.69 -12.02
N GLN A 221 26.91 6.67 -11.43
CA GLN A 221 26.18 6.53 -10.16
C GLN A 221 24.81 7.20 -10.23
N PHE A 222 23.92 6.77 -9.33
CA PHE A 222 22.63 7.40 -9.11
C PHE A 222 22.79 8.61 -8.19
N CYS A 223 22.24 9.74 -8.62
CA CYS A 223 22.29 11.03 -7.94
C CYS A 223 20.94 11.34 -7.33
N PHE A 224 20.86 11.43 -6.01
CA PHE A 224 19.64 11.65 -5.23
C PHE A 224 19.56 13.11 -4.79
N LYS A 225 18.40 13.74 -5.05
CA LYS A 225 18.09 15.10 -4.64
C LYS A 225 16.98 15.10 -3.58
N TYR A 226 17.17 15.87 -2.50
CA TYR A 226 16.23 16.00 -1.38
C TYR A 226 15.73 17.43 -1.23
N GLU A 227 14.49 17.61 -0.69
CA GLU A 227 13.82 18.92 -0.52
C GLU A 227 14.65 19.92 0.32
N ASP A 228 15.26 19.44 1.40
CA ASP A 228 15.94 20.29 2.38
C ASP A 228 17.46 20.43 2.13
N ASP A 229 17.99 19.79 1.09
CA ASP A 229 19.44 19.73 0.86
C ASP A 229 19.84 20.44 -0.45
N PHE A 230 19.96 21.75 -0.38
CA PHE A 230 20.33 22.59 -1.53
C PHE A 230 21.76 22.38 -2.06
N LYS A 231 22.60 21.57 -1.40
CA LYS A 231 24.04 21.47 -1.72
C LYS A 231 24.62 20.06 -1.83
N ALA A 232 24.03 19.06 -1.21
CA ALA A 232 24.56 17.70 -1.22
C ALA A 232 23.72 16.79 -2.13
N ILE A 233 24.37 16.25 -3.16
CA ILE A 233 23.82 15.17 -3.98
C ILE A 233 24.40 13.88 -3.40
N ASP A 234 23.53 13.04 -2.84
CA ASP A 234 23.94 11.69 -2.45
C ASP A 234 24.11 10.82 -3.69
N LYS A 235 25.17 10.04 -3.71
CA LYS A 235 25.49 9.15 -4.81
C LYS A 235 25.48 7.69 -4.37
N PHE A 236 24.87 6.83 -5.19
CA PHE A 236 24.74 5.40 -4.93
C PHE A 236 25.10 4.58 -6.17
N ASP A 237 25.66 3.39 -5.94
CA ASP A 237 26.06 2.45 -6.99
C ASP A 237 24.89 1.55 -7.36
N ILE A 238 24.10 1.15 -6.35
CA ILE A 238 22.92 0.28 -6.50
C ILE A 238 21.67 1.01 -5.97
N VAL A 239 20.61 0.96 -6.74
CA VAL A 239 19.28 1.47 -6.34
C VAL A 239 18.25 0.36 -6.42
N ILE A 240 17.59 0.09 -5.29
CA ILE A 240 16.56 -0.94 -5.17
C ILE A 240 15.19 -0.26 -5.10
N ASN A 241 14.33 -0.56 -6.06
CA ASN A 241 12.99 -0.02 -6.10
C ASN A 241 12.03 -0.83 -5.23
N ALA A 242 11.56 -0.23 -4.14
CA ALA A 242 10.56 -0.77 -3.22
C ALA A 242 9.26 0.07 -3.17
N THR A 243 8.94 0.82 -4.25
CA THR A 243 7.78 1.72 -4.32
C THR A 243 6.44 1.01 -4.59
N GLY A 244 6.48 -0.29 -4.94
CA GLY A 244 5.31 -1.11 -5.20
C GLY A 244 4.90 -1.16 -6.67
N SER A 245 3.66 -1.60 -6.92
CA SER A 245 3.14 -1.82 -8.27
C SER A 245 2.36 -0.62 -8.78
N LYS A 246 2.30 -0.48 -10.10
CA LYS A 246 1.43 0.48 -10.80
C LYS A 246 -0.02 0.32 -10.37
N SER A 247 -0.77 1.42 -10.37
CA SER A 247 -2.18 1.41 -9.98
C SER A 247 -3.12 1.85 -11.09
N HIS A 248 -2.67 2.67 -12.04
CA HIS A 248 -3.49 3.16 -13.14
C HIS A 248 -3.11 2.53 -14.48
N LEU A 249 -4.09 2.32 -15.38
CA LEU A 249 -3.83 1.80 -16.72
C LEU A 249 -2.97 2.76 -17.54
N SER A 250 -3.06 4.07 -17.31
CA SER A 250 -2.22 5.08 -17.94
C SER A 250 -0.72 4.98 -17.61
N GLU A 251 -0.38 4.25 -16.54
CA GLU A 251 1.01 3.99 -16.14
C GLU A 251 1.60 2.74 -16.79
N LEU A 252 0.76 1.94 -17.51
CA LEU A 252 1.19 0.67 -18.09
C LEU A 252 2.17 0.86 -19.25
N ASP A 253 3.08 -0.09 -19.39
CA ASP A 253 4.09 -0.10 -20.43
C ASP A 253 4.22 -1.49 -21.08
N GLN A 254 5.32 -1.73 -21.77
CA GLN A 254 5.56 -2.98 -22.50
C GLN A 254 5.58 -4.24 -21.62
N ASP A 255 5.75 -4.12 -20.31
CA ASP A 255 5.68 -5.25 -19.38
C ASP A 255 4.21 -5.68 -19.11
N ASP A 256 3.23 -4.86 -19.47
CA ASP A 256 1.80 -5.04 -19.16
C ASP A 256 0.94 -5.40 -20.39
N GLN A 257 1.51 -6.07 -21.39
CA GLN A 257 0.92 -6.35 -22.70
C GLN A 257 -0.50 -6.93 -22.66
N LEU A 258 -0.78 -7.84 -21.70
CA LEU A 258 -2.10 -8.46 -21.60
C LEU A 258 -3.19 -7.41 -21.36
N ILE A 259 -3.00 -6.56 -20.36
CA ILE A 259 -4.02 -5.54 -19.99
C ILE A 259 -4.14 -4.48 -21.06
N LEU A 260 -3.02 -4.01 -21.63
CA LEU A 260 -3.03 -3.05 -22.75
C LEU A 260 -3.80 -3.60 -23.97
N ASN A 261 -3.58 -4.87 -24.34
CA ASN A 261 -4.31 -5.50 -25.43
C ASN A 261 -5.81 -5.65 -25.16
N LEU A 262 -6.19 -5.99 -23.91
CA LEU A 262 -7.59 -6.09 -23.53
C LEU A 262 -8.27 -4.71 -23.55
N GLU A 263 -7.60 -3.65 -23.11
CA GLU A 263 -8.10 -2.27 -23.17
C GLU A 263 -8.24 -1.80 -24.63
N ASN A 264 -7.23 -1.98 -25.47
CA ASN A 264 -7.26 -1.62 -26.88
C ASN A 264 -8.39 -2.33 -27.65
N ARG A 265 -8.72 -3.54 -27.27
CA ARG A 265 -9.85 -4.32 -27.83
C ARG A 265 -11.20 -4.02 -27.18
N GLN A 266 -11.25 -3.07 -26.24
CA GLN A 266 -12.44 -2.70 -25.49
C GLN A 266 -13.08 -3.89 -24.71
N VAL A 267 -12.26 -4.86 -24.31
CA VAL A 267 -12.69 -5.97 -23.44
C VAL A 267 -12.71 -5.50 -22.00
N VAL A 268 -11.76 -4.67 -21.60
CA VAL A 268 -11.70 -3.98 -20.30
C VAL A 268 -11.72 -2.47 -20.49
N GLN A 269 -12.08 -1.74 -19.44
CA GLN A 269 -11.95 -0.29 -19.40
C GLN A 269 -11.30 0.15 -18.09
N ALA A 270 -10.51 1.23 -18.16
CA ALA A 270 -9.88 1.82 -17.00
C ALA A 270 -10.92 2.29 -15.98
N HIS A 271 -10.66 2.04 -14.70
CA HIS A 271 -11.37 2.68 -13.61
C HIS A 271 -10.68 4.01 -13.26
N PRO A 272 -11.42 5.14 -13.07
CA PRO A 272 -10.81 6.45 -12.83
C PRO A 272 -9.91 6.54 -11.59
N LEU A 273 -10.11 5.66 -10.61
CA LEU A 273 -9.32 5.59 -9.37
C LEU A 273 -8.32 4.42 -9.36
N GLY A 274 -8.02 3.86 -10.52
CA GLY A 274 -7.02 2.80 -10.71
C GLY A 274 -7.61 1.43 -11.05
N GLY A 275 -6.83 0.63 -11.76
CA GLY A 275 -7.24 -0.66 -12.27
C GLY A 275 -8.33 -0.60 -13.33
N ILE A 276 -9.13 -1.66 -13.44
CA ILE A 276 -10.22 -1.83 -14.40
C ILE A 276 -11.59 -1.85 -13.72
N GLN A 277 -12.63 -1.59 -14.52
CA GLN A 277 -14.03 -1.65 -14.08
C GLN A 277 -14.47 -3.10 -13.87
N ILE A 278 -15.02 -3.36 -12.69
CA ILE A 278 -15.63 -4.64 -12.32
C ILE A 278 -16.92 -4.41 -11.54
N ILE A 279 -17.71 -5.46 -11.36
CA ILE A 279 -18.81 -5.48 -10.40
C ILE A 279 -18.22 -5.76 -9.00
N PRO A 280 -18.48 -4.91 -8.00
CA PRO A 280 -17.84 -5.00 -6.68
C PRO A 280 -18.05 -6.34 -5.96
N GLU A 281 -19.23 -6.92 -6.08
CA GLU A 281 -19.65 -8.13 -5.35
C GLU A 281 -19.11 -9.41 -5.99
N THR A 282 -19.06 -9.44 -7.34
CA THR A 282 -18.77 -10.65 -8.11
C THR A 282 -17.40 -10.66 -8.77
N ASN A 283 -16.72 -9.51 -8.82
CA ASN A 283 -15.45 -9.31 -9.55
C ASN A 283 -15.55 -9.55 -11.07
N GLN A 284 -16.77 -9.62 -11.64
CA GLN A 284 -16.98 -9.73 -13.08
C GLN A 284 -16.51 -8.47 -13.80
N ILE A 285 -15.82 -8.63 -14.92
CA ILE A 285 -15.33 -7.50 -15.71
C ILE A 285 -16.50 -6.80 -16.42
N ILE A 286 -16.51 -5.47 -16.35
CA ILE A 286 -17.42 -4.63 -17.13
C ILE A 286 -16.70 -4.19 -18.40
N SER A 287 -17.15 -4.70 -19.54
CA SER A 287 -16.60 -4.38 -20.85
C SER A 287 -17.39 -3.25 -21.51
N PRO A 288 -16.73 -2.23 -22.10
CA PRO A 288 -17.43 -1.21 -22.89
C PRO A 288 -18.10 -1.78 -24.13
N ARG A 289 -17.56 -2.87 -24.68
CA ARG A 289 -18.06 -3.50 -25.90
C ARG A 289 -19.12 -4.57 -25.66
N TYR A 290 -18.98 -5.35 -24.58
CA TYR A 290 -19.78 -6.57 -24.38
C TYR A 290 -20.65 -6.52 -23.12
N GLY A 291 -20.63 -5.43 -22.35
CA GLY A 291 -21.31 -5.33 -21.07
C GLY A 291 -20.64 -6.18 -19.98
N THR A 292 -21.40 -6.71 -19.05
CA THR A 292 -20.87 -7.57 -17.99
C THR A 292 -20.47 -8.93 -18.53
N LEU A 293 -19.19 -9.28 -18.42
CA LEU A 293 -18.67 -10.56 -18.89
C LEU A 293 -18.96 -11.66 -17.87
N GLN A 294 -19.72 -12.68 -18.29
CA GLN A 294 -20.17 -13.75 -17.38
C GLN A 294 -19.05 -14.74 -17.01
N ASN A 295 -17.99 -14.83 -17.82
CA ASN A 295 -16.91 -15.80 -17.71
C ASN A 295 -15.52 -15.17 -17.55
N MET A 296 -15.44 -13.86 -17.32
CA MET A 296 -14.19 -13.15 -17.07
C MET A 296 -14.28 -12.35 -15.76
N PHE A 297 -13.30 -12.57 -14.90
CA PHE A 297 -13.20 -11.99 -13.57
C PHE A 297 -11.83 -11.38 -13.38
N ALA A 298 -11.74 -10.38 -12.51
CA ALA A 298 -10.46 -9.78 -12.16
C ALA A 298 -10.29 -9.68 -10.64
N LEU A 299 -9.09 -10.00 -10.17
CA LEU A 299 -8.73 -10.03 -8.75
C LEU A 299 -7.43 -9.27 -8.51
N GLY A 300 -7.23 -8.80 -7.30
CA GLY A 300 -5.98 -8.18 -6.86
C GLY A 300 -5.76 -6.77 -7.41
N GLN A 301 -4.50 -6.38 -7.64
CA GLN A 301 -4.08 -5.00 -7.93
C GLN A 301 -4.80 -4.38 -9.13
N VAL A 302 -5.13 -5.19 -10.13
CA VAL A 302 -5.85 -4.72 -11.34
C VAL A 302 -7.28 -4.24 -11.05
N THR A 303 -7.81 -4.47 -9.84
CA THR A 303 -9.15 -4.06 -9.42
C THR A 303 -9.15 -2.95 -8.36
N ASN A 304 -8.00 -2.30 -8.16
CA ASN A 304 -7.77 -1.40 -7.02
C ASN A 304 -8.79 -0.25 -6.91
N GLY A 305 -9.30 0.28 -8.00
CA GLY A 305 -10.30 1.35 -7.98
C GLY A 305 -11.65 0.96 -7.37
N ILE A 306 -12.01 -0.32 -7.43
CA ILE A 306 -13.24 -0.91 -6.85
C ILE A 306 -12.91 -1.63 -5.53
N ASN A 307 -11.86 -2.46 -5.52
CA ASN A 307 -11.41 -3.22 -4.36
C ASN A 307 -10.28 -2.47 -3.61
N GLN A 308 -10.53 -1.21 -3.28
CA GLN A 308 -9.56 -0.33 -2.62
C GLN A 308 -8.96 -0.98 -1.36
N SER A 309 -7.61 -0.99 -1.27
CA SER A 309 -6.85 -1.57 -0.15
C SER A 309 -7.13 -3.06 0.17
N ARG A 310 -7.74 -3.81 -0.76
CA ARG A 310 -8.09 -5.23 -0.61
C ARG A 310 -7.23 -6.16 -1.47
N ASN A 311 -5.97 -5.79 -1.72
CA ASN A 311 -5.04 -6.52 -2.59
C ASN A 311 -4.06 -7.43 -1.82
N GLY A 312 -4.20 -7.56 -0.50
CA GLY A 312 -3.45 -8.52 0.30
C GLY A 312 -3.90 -9.96 0.00
N VAL A 313 -2.99 -10.93 0.17
CA VAL A 313 -3.22 -12.35 -0.18
C VAL A 313 -4.53 -12.88 0.41
N MET A 314 -4.79 -12.65 1.70
CA MET A 314 -6.03 -13.12 2.36
C MET A 314 -7.28 -12.51 1.74
N MET A 315 -7.24 -11.24 1.33
CA MET A 315 -8.37 -10.58 0.67
C MET A 315 -8.59 -11.11 -0.75
N ILE A 316 -7.51 -11.41 -1.48
CA ILE A 316 -7.60 -12.02 -2.81
C ILE A 316 -8.19 -13.44 -2.71
N VAL A 317 -7.82 -14.21 -1.69
CA VAL A 317 -8.42 -15.53 -1.44
C VAL A 317 -9.92 -15.42 -1.19
N LYS A 318 -10.38 -14.47 -0.35
CA LYS A 318 -11.82 -14.22 -0.13
C LYS A 318 -12.55 -13.85 -1.44
N GLN A 319 -11.93 -12.99 -2.26
CA GLN A 319 -12.48 -12.64 -3.59
C GLN A 319 -12.54 -13.85 -4.53
N ALA A 320 -11.53 -14.72 -4.52
CA ALA A 320 -11.50 -15.92 -5.34
C ALA A 320 -12.64 -16.90 -4.98
N VAL A 321 -12.96 -17.05 -3.69
CA VAL A 321 -14.11 -17.83 -3.23
C VAL A 321 -15.41 -17.30 -3.86
N SER A 322 -15.67 -15.99 -3.76
CA SER A 322 -16.87 -15.38 -4.36
C SER A 322 -16.94 -15.57 -5.88
N VAL A 323 -15.79 -15.54 -6.57
CA VAL A 323 -15.71 -15.83 -8.01
C VAL A 323 -16.08 -17.28 -8.30
N VAL A 324 -15.58 -18.24 -7.52
CA VAL A 324 -15.90 -19.67 -7.70
C VAL A 324 -17.39 -19.94 -7.45
N GLU A 325 -17.96 -19.37 -6.39
CA GLU A 325 -19.39 -19.47 -6.10
C GLU A 325 -20.21 -18.95 -7.29
N LYS A 326 -19.87 -17.77 -7.82
CA LYS A 326 -20.58 -17.21 -8.99
C LYS A 326 -20.44 -18.07 -10.24
N LEU A 327 -19.27 -18.69 -10.47
CA LEU A 327 -19.05 -19.60 -11.60
C LEU A 327 -19.84 -20.91 -11.48
N LEU A 328 -20.07 -21.38 -10.26
CA LEU A 328 -20.85 -22.58 -10.00
C LEU A 328 -22.34 -22.31 -10.16
N ASP A 329 -22.85 -21.17 -9.70
CA ASP A 329 -24.26 -20.77 -9.84
C ASP A 329 -24.65 -20.62 -11.31
N THR A 330 -23.77 -20.11 -12.18
CA THR A 330 -24.03 -19.96 -13.62
C THR A 330 -24.03 -21.27 -14.42
N LYS A 331 -23.67 -22.41 -13.80
CA LYS A 331 -23.73 -23.73 -14.43
C LYS A 331 -25.07 -24.45 -14.22
N HIS A 332 -25.97 -23.88 -13.43
CA HIS A 332 -27.28 -24.45 -13.10
C HIS A 332 -28.43 -23.73 -13.79
N ASP A 333 -28.16 -22.67 -14.57
CA ASP A 333 -29.08 -21.97 -15.47
C ASP A 333 -28.76 -22.32 -16.95
#